data_d2c927efebec38c919a7df3edcab3131
#
_entry.id   d2c927efebec38c919a7df3edcab3131
#
_cell.length_a   1.000
_cell.length_b   1.000
_cell.length_c   1.000
_cell.angle_alpha   90.00
_cell.angle_beta   90.00
_cell.angle_gamma   90.00
#
_symmetry.space_group_name_H-M   'P 1'
#
loop_
_entity.id
_entity.type
_entity.pdbx_description
1 polymer ?
#
loop_
_entity_poly.entity_id
_entity_poly.type
_entity_poly.pdbx_seq_one_letter_code
_entity_poly.pdbx_strand_id
1 'polypeptide(L)'
;MKRLISISLFLCLLLSVQAQKVYTTDNIPKVHLQNKMRYVCNPDGILSQAACDSIDRMLYALEQQTGIETVVAVVPSIGNDDCFDFAHRLLNEWGVGKKGKNNGLVILLVTDQRCIQFYTGYGLEGDLPDAICKRIQTRDMIPYLKDGNWDAGMVAGMR
;
A
#
# COMPACT_ATOMS: atom_id res chain seq x y z
N MET A 1 20.80 -51.10 -13.61
CA MET A 1 20.51 -49.93 -14.43
C MET A 1 19.19 -49.22 -14.07
N LYS A 2 18.28 -49.86 -13.34
CA LYS A 2 17.00 -49.19 -12.95
C LYS A 2 17.10 -48.33 -11.70
N ARG A 3 18.22 -48.23 -11.04
CA ARG A 3 18.40 -47.44 -9.79
C ARG A 3 18.94 -46.03 -10.00
N LEU A 4 19.40 -45.66 -11.19
CA LEU A 4 19.95 -44.36 -11.48
C LEU A 4 18.88 -43.33 -11.94
N ILE A 5 17.71 -43.78 -12.34
CA ILE A 5 16.62 -42.92 -12.81
C ILE A 5 15.82 -42.32 -11.66
N SER A 6 15.83 -42.98 -10.48
CA SER A 6 15.08 -42.56 -9.30
C SER A 6 15.72 -41.36 -8.57
N ILE A 7 17.01 -41.15 -8.73
CA ILE A 7 17.73 -40.04 -8.04
C ILE A 7 17.60 -38.75 -8.79
N SER A 8 17.42 -38.77 -10.10
CA SER A 8 17.25 -37.60 -10.93
C SER A 8 15.89 -36.91 -10.77
N LEU A 9 14.87 -37.69 -10.38
CA LEU A 9 13.51 -37.13 -10.19
C LEU A 9 13.32 -36.46 -8.83
N PHE A 10 14.18 -36.75 -7.85
CA PHE A 10 14.13 -36.14 -6.52
C PHE A 10 14.83 -34.78 -6.44
N LEU A 11 15.65 -34.46 -7.43
CA LEU A 11 16.42 -33.21 -7.46
C LEU A 11 15.65 -32.04 -8.08
N CYS A 12 14.51 -32.31 -8.73
CA CYS A 12 13.67 -31.27 -9.33
C CYS A 12 12.62 -30.66 -8.40
N LEU A 13 12.56 -31.11 -7.14
CA LEU A 13 11.63 -30.59 -6.13
C LEU A 13 12.32 -29.70 -5.10
N LEU A 14 13.41 -29.06 -5.46
CA LEU A 14 13.82 -27.84 -4.79
C LEU A 14 12.88 -26.73 -5.27
N LEU A 15 11.66 -26.75 -4.75
CA LEU A 15 10.80 -25.60 -4.73
C LEU A 15 11.65 -24.46 -4.15
N SER A 16 12.06 -23.54 -5.01
CA SER A 16 12.63 -22.30 -4.57
C SER A 16 11.55 -21.58 -3.77
N VAL A 17 11.54 -21.78 -2.48
CA VAL A 17 10.79 -20.93 -1.55
C VAL A 17 11.44 -19.58 -1.67
N GLN A 18 10.93 -18.76 -2.58
CA GLN A 18 11.33 -17.37 -2.63
C GLN A 18 10.81 -16.71 -1.36
N ALA A 19 11.74 -16.32 -0.50
CA ALA A 19 11.39 -15.55 0.68
C ALA A 19 10.66 -14.29 0.27
N GLN A 20 9.51 -14.02 0.89
CA GLN A 20 8.72 -12.82 0.67
C GLN A 20 9.56 -11.60 0.99
N LYS A 21 9.58 -10.61 0.09
CA LYS A 21 10.35 -9.38 0.28
C LYS A 21 9.75 -8.55 1.41
N VAL A 22 10.61 -8.18 2.36
CA VAL A 22 10.27 -7.28 3.45
C VAL A 22 10.66 -5.85 3.06
N TYR A 23 9.70 -4.93 3.19
CA TYR A 23 9.90 -3.52 2.89
C TYR A 23 10.15 -2.71 4.16
N THR A 24 10.96 -1.68 3.99
CA THR A 24 11.22 -0.63 4.98
C THR A 24 10.84 0.72 4.37
N THR A 25 10.79 1.77 5.16
CA THR A 25 10.54 3.12 4.63
C THR A 25 11.63 3.59 3.67
N ASP A 26 12.83 2.99 3.74
CA ASP A 26 13.97 3.34 2.89
C ASP A 26 13.94 2.65 1.53
N ASN A 27 13.38 1.43 1.44
CA ASN A 27 13.43 0.63 0.22
C ASN A 27 12.13 0.57 -0.58
N ILE A 28 11.05 1.18 -0.09
CA ILE A 28 9.83 1.35 -0.88
C ILE A 28 10.09 2.39 -1.97
N PRO A 29 9.77 2.10 -3.25
CA PRO A 29 9.95 3.07 -4.34
C PRO A 29 9.14 4.35 -4.13
N LYS A 30 9.80 5.48 -4.21
CA LYS A 30 9.17 6.81 -4.08
C LYS A 30 8.60 7.27 -5.42
N VAL A 31 7.55 6.61 -5.90
CA VAL A 31 6.99 6.86 -7.24
C VAL A 31 6.47 8.30 -7.42
N HIS A 32 5.97 8.91 -6.35
CA HIS A 32 5.48 10.29 -6.37
C HIS A 32 6.57 11.32 -6.68
N LEU A 33 7.85 11.00 -6.43
CA LEU A 33 8.98 11.86 -6.79
C LEU A 33 9.38 11.70 -8.26
N GLN A 34 9.05 10.56 -8.86
CA GLN A 34 9.38 10.26 -10.25
C GLN A 34 8.30 10.78 -11.20
N ASN A 35 7.05 10.74 -10.77
CA ASN A 35 5.91 11.19 -11.56
C ASN A 35 4.82 11.75 -10.64
N LYS A 36 4.53 13.04 -10.78
CA LYS A 36 3.55 13.76 -9.95
C LYS A 36 2.10 13.29 -10.13
N MET A 37 1.83 12.49 -11.16
CA MET A 37 0.51 11.91 -11.40
C MET A 37 0.39 10.48 -10.85
N ARG A 38 1.42 9.97 -10.20
CA ARG A 38 1.42 8.64 -9.61
C ARG A 38 1.43 8.72 -8.09
N TYR A 39 0.47 8.08 -7.50
CA TYR A 39 0.22 8.05 -6.05
C TYR A 39 0.47 6.68 -5.44
N VAL A 40 0.40 5.61 -6.25
CA VAL A 40 0.43 4.22 -5.78
C VAL A 40 1.82 3.63 -5.95
N CYS A 41 2.44 3.25 -4.83
CA CYS A 41 3.61 2.37 -4.79
C CYS A 41 3.13 0.93 -4.70
N ASN A 42 3.36 0.15 -5.76
CA ASN A 42 2.91 -1.24 -5.88
C ASN A 42 4.04 -2.10 -6.46
N PRO A 43 5.19 -2.21 -5.74
CA PRO A 43 6.41 -2.77 -6.31
C PRO A 43 6.29 -4.25 -6.67
N ASP A 44 5.44 -5.01 -5.97
CA ASP A 44 5.27 -6.45 -6.20
C ASP A 44 4.03 -6.79 -7.04
N GLY A 45 3.35 -5.79 -7.58
CA GLY A 45 2.18 -6.03 -8.43
C GLY A 45 0.98 -6.64 -7.71
N ILE A 46 0.79 -6.34 -6.43
CA ILE A 46 -0.36 -6.81 -5.64
C ILE A 46 -1.66 -6.28 -6.23
N LEU A 47 -1.68 -4.99 -6.60
CA LEU A 47 -2.77 -4.40 -7.36
C LEU A 47 -2.53 -4.56 -8.86
N SER A 48 -3.60 -4.69 -9.62
CA SER A 48 -3.53 -4.62 -11.08
C SER A 48 -3.16 -3.21 -11.54
N GLN A 49 -2.61 -3.09 -12.74
CA GLN A 49 -2.30 -1.78 -13.32
C GLN A 49 -3.57 -0.94 -13.50
N ALA A 50 -4.68 -1.56 -13.86
CA ALA A 50 -5.98 -0.87 -14.00
C ALA A 50 -6.46 -0.28 -12.67
N ALA A 51 -6.31 -1.00 -11.57
CA ALA A 51 -6.63 -0.50 -10.22
C ALA A 51 -5.72 0.67 -9.84
N CYS A 52 -4.42 0.56 -10.06
CA CYS A 52 -3.47 1.65 -9.81
C CYS A 52 -3.83 2.90 -10.60
N ASP A 53 -4.14 2.76 -11.88
CA ASP A 53 -4.52 3.88 -12.74
C ASP A 53 -5.82 4.55 -12.27
N SER A 54 -6.79 3.77 -11.81
CA SER A 54 -8.03 4.29 -11.25
C SER A 54 -7.80 5.08 -9.98
N ILE A 55 -6.98 4.56 -9.07
CA ILE A 55 -6.61 5.22 -7.82
C ILE A 55 -5.83 6.51 -8.12
N ASP A 56 -4.86 6.46 -9.01
CA ASP A 56 -4.07 7.63 -9.40
C ASP A 56 -4.96 8.75 -9.93
N ARG A 57 -5.95 8.46 -10.78
CA ARG A 57 -6.90 9.46 -11.28
C ARG A 57 -7.74 10.09 -10.18
N MET A 58 -8.25 9.27 -9.25
CA MET A 58 -9.07 9.76 -8.15
C MET A 58 -8.27 10.64 -7.19
N LEU A 59 -7.05 10.24 -6.85
CA LEU A 59 -6.17 10.99 -5.96
C LEU A 59 -5.64 12.26 -6.61
N TYR A 60 -5.37 12.22 -7.92
CA TYR A 60 -5.04 13.43 -8.66
C TYR A 60 -6.18 14.47 -8.62
N ALA A 61 -7.41 14.02 -8.85
CA ALA A 61 -8.58 14.90 -8.75
C ALA A 61 -8.74 15.46 -7.34
N LEU A 62 -8.56 14.64 -6.31
CA LEU A 62 -8.60 15.08 -4.92
C LEU A 62 -7.56 16.16 -4.64
N GLU A 63 -6.33 15.97 -5.09
CA GLU A 63 -5.26 16.95 -4.89
C GLU A 63 -5.55 18.26 -5.61
N GLN A 64 -6.08 18.21 -6.85
CA GLN A 64 -6.45 19.40 -7.59
C GLN A 64 -7.57 20.21 -6.92
N GLN A 65 -8.53 19.50 -6.31
CA GLN A 65 -9.68 20.14 -5.65
C GLN A 65 -9.37 20.62 -4.24
N THR A 66 -8.52 19.93 -3.51
CA THR A 66 -8.32 20.16 -2.06
C THR A 66 -6.89 20.51 -1.68
N GLY A 67 -5.92 20.21 -2.53
CA GLY A 67 -4.50 20.31 -2.21
C GLY A 67 -3.96 19.18 -1.32
N ILE A 68 -4.77 18.20 -0.95
CA ILE A 68 -4.34 17.04 -0.15
C ILE A 68 -3.34 16.22 -0.95
N GLU A 69 -2.15 16.00 -0.40
CA GLU A 69 -1.15 15.11 -0.97
C GLU A 69 -1.29 13.71 -0.39
N THR A 70 -1.44 12.72 -1.26
CA THR A 70 -1.63 11.33 -0.84
C THR A 70 -0.52 10.44 -1.38
N VAL A 71 -0.08 9.50 -0.56
CA VAL A 71 0.77 8.37 -0.98
C VAL A 71 0.07 7.07 -0.58
N VAL A 72 -0.03 6.15 -1.53
CA VAL A 72 -0.57 4.81 -1.30
C VAL A 72 0.58 3.82 -1.44
N ALA A 73 0.86 3.05 -0.40
CA ALA A 73 1.87 2.01 -0.42
C ALA A 73 1.21 0.65 -0.24
N VAL A 74 1.44 -0.25 -1.19
CA VAL A 74 0.90 -1.61 -1.20
C VAL A 74 2.06 -2.58 -1.26
N VAL A 75 2.31 -3.26 -0.15
CA VAL A 75 3.46 -4.15 0.01
C VAL A 75 3.05 -5.48 0.64
N PRO A 76 3.79 -6.57 0.33
CA PRO A 76 3.47 -7.88 0.89
C PRO A 76 3.84 -8.01 2.37
N SER A 77 4.88 -7.33 2.83
CA SER A 77 5.38 -7.43 4.20
C SER A 77 6.20 -6.21 4.61
N ILE A 78 6.07 -5.84 5.87
CA ILE A 78 6.96 -4.89 6.57
C ILE A 78 7.70 -5.57 7.73
N GLY A 79 7.78 -6.92 7.71
CA GLY A 79 8.38 -7.71 8.77
C GLY A 79 7.53 -7.67 10.04
N ASN A 80 8.17 -7.42 11.17
CA ASN A 80 7.51 -7.33 12.48
C ASN A 80 7.10 -5.89 12.83
N ASP A 81 7.20 -4.96 11.89
CA ASP A 81 6.86 -3.56 12.13
C ASP A 81 5.34 -3.37 12.29
N ASP A 82 4.95 -2.37 13.05
CA ASP A 82 3.55 -2.00 13.22
C ASP A 82 3.07 -1.13 12.05
N CYS A 83 1.88 -1.42 11.52
CA CYS A 83 1.32 -0.67 10.39
C CYS A 83 1.13 0.81 10.68
N PHE A 84 0.65 1.16 11.86
CA PHE A 84 0.44 2.55 12.26
C PHE A 84 1.77 3.30 12.30
N ASP A 85 2.77 2.75 12.98
CA ASP A 85 4.08 3.35 13.11
C ASP A 85 4.79 3.46 11.76
N PHE A 86 4.63 2.46 10.91
CA PHE A 86 5.19 2.46 9.56
C PHE A 86 4.57 3.56 8.69
N ALA A 87 3.25 3.69 8.69
CA ALA A 87 2.55 4.76 7.97
C ALA A 87 2.93 6.14 8.48
N HIS A 88 3.07 6.31 9.79
CA HIS A 88 3.54 7.55 10.42
C HIS A 88 4.94 7.93 9.93
N ARG A 89 5.88 6.97 9.94
CA ARG A 89 7.23 7.22 9.45
C ARG A 89 7.25 7.54 7.96
N LEU A 90 6.45 6.87 7.14
CA LEU A 90 6.33 7.20 5.72
C LEU A 90 5.91 8.66 5.52
N LEU A 91 4.89 9.09 6.23
CA LEU A 91 4.40 10.47 6.13
C LEU A 91 5.50 11.48 6.46
N ASN A 92 6.23 11.26 7.54
CA ASN A 92 7.26 12.17 8.02
C ASN A 92 8.55 12.11 7.19
N GLU A 93 9.06 10.91 6.93
CA GLU A 93 10.33 10.72 6.21
C GLU A 93 10.21 11.08 4.73
N TRP A 94 9.06 10.85 4.13
CA TRP A 94 8.80 11.22 2.73
C TRP A 94 8.30 12.66 2.58
N GLY A 95 8.01 13.33 3.69
CA GLY A 95 7.50 14.69 3.67
C GLY A 95 6.16 14.81 2.94
N VAL A 96 5.25 13.86 3.16
CA VAL A 96 3.94 13.85 2.51
C VAL A 96 3.09 14.98 3.08
N GLY A 97 2.56 15.81 2.19
CA GLY A 97 1.81 17.00 2.55
C GLY A 97 2.55 18.28 2.21
N LYS A 98 1.80 19.34 1.99
CA LYS A 98 2.38 20.64 1.64
C LYS A 98 2.98 21.30 2.86
N LYS A 99 4.18 21.86 2.69
CA LYS A 99 4.89 22.56 3.75
C LYS A 99 4.01 23.68 4.36
N GLY A 100 3.88 23.64 5.69
CA GLY A 100 3.06 24.60 6.43
C GLY A 100 1.57 24.27 6.49
N LYS A 101 1.07 23.34 5.68
CA LYS A 101 -0.34 22.90 5.70
C LYS A 101 -0.55 21.57 6.41
N ASN A 102 0.47 20.73 6.47
CA ASN A 102 0.43 19.38 7.08
C ASN A 102 -0.76 18.56 6.59
N ASN A 103 -1.09 18.66 5.29
CA ASN A 103 -2.24 18.04 4.65
C ASN A 103 -1.88 16.78 3.87
N GLY A 104 -0.97 15.99 4.40
CA GLY A 104 -0.56 14.70 3.85
C GLY A 104 -1.45 13.56 4.31
N LEU A 105 -1.62 12.58 3.45
CA LEU A 105 -2.34 11.33 3.72
C LEU A 105 -1.50 10.15 3.25
N VAL A 106 -1.24 9.19 4.13
CA VAL A 106 -0.63 7.90 3.78
C VAL A 106 -1.69 6.82 3.91
N ILE A 107 -1.83 6.01 2.87
CA ILE A 107 -2.68 4.83 2.87
C ILE A 107 -1.76 3.63 2.65
N LEU A 108 -1.67 2.75 3.64
CA LEU A 108 -0.79 1.60 3.66
C LEU A 108 -1.60 0.31 3.68
N LEU A 109 -1.35 -0.56 2.71
CA LEU A 109 -1.84 -1.94 2.71
C LEU A 109 -0.64 -2.89 2.86
N VAL A 110 -0.68 -3.73 3.89
CA VAL A 110 0.30 -4.79 4.13
C VAL A 110 -0.42 -6.13 4.12
N THR A 111 -0.20 -6.92 3.08
CA THR A 111 -1.03 -8.10 2.84
C THR A 111 -0.76 -9.26 3.79
N ASP A 112 0.48 -9.49 4.23
CA ASP A 112 0.79 -10.57 5.17
C ASP A 112 0.20 -10.34 6.56
N GLN A 113 0.13 -9.09 7.01
CA GLN A 113 -0.50 -8.71 8.27
C GLN A 113 -2.00 -8.44 8.14
N ARG A 114 -2.54 -8.46 6.90
CA ARG A 114 -3.93 -8.07 6.59
C ARG A 114 -4.28 -6.70 7.17
N CYS A 115 -3.37 -5.76 7.02
CA CYS A 115 -3.48 -4.43 7.59
C CYS A 115 -3.77 -3.42 6.49
N ILE A 116 -4.81 -2.61 6.71
CA ILE A 116 -5.05 -1.37 5.99
C ILE A 116 -4.98 -0.22 7.00
N GLN A 117 -4.11 0.76 6.74
CA GLN A 117 -3.87 1.88 7.64
C GLN A 117 -3.93 3.19 6.88
N PHE A 118 -4.79 4.10 7.35
CA PHE A 118 -4.78 5.51 6.95
C PHE A 118 -4.03 6.29 8.02
N TYR A 119 -3.12 7.14 7.60
CA TYR A 119 -2.43 8.07 8.48
C TYR A 119 -2.53 9.48 7.91
N THR A 120 -3.11 10.38 8.67
CA THR A 120 -3.33 11.78 8.25
C THR A 120 -2.31 12.70 8.91
N GLY A 121 -1.82 13.68 8.15
CA GLY A 121 -1.09 14.79 8.70
C GLY A 121 -1.97 15.66 9.59
N TYR A 122 -1.34 16.42 10.48
CA TYR A 122 -2.05 17.24 11.47
C TYR A 122 -3.09 18.18 10.85
N GLY A 123 -2.79 18.76 9.67
CA GLY A 123 -3.70 19.66 8.97
C GLY A 123 -4.96 19.02 8.38
N LEU A 124 -5.04 17.67 8.37
CA LEU A 124 -6.23 16.95 7.87
C LEU A 124 -7.16 16.46 8.98
N GLU A 125 -6.81 16.60 10.24
CA GLU A 125 -7.61 16.04 11.35
C GLU A 125 -9.02 16.61 11.40
N GLY A 126 -9.22 17.84 10.92
CA GLY A 126 -10.55 18.48 10.84
C GLY A 126 -11.42 17.93 9.71
N ASP A 127 -10.83 17.72 8.53
CA ASP A 127 -11.56 17.31 7.33
C ASP A 127 -11.66 15.80 7.19
N LEU A 128 -10.63 15.09 7.65
CA LEU A 128 -10.53 13.63 7.59
C LEU A 128 -10.10 13.08 8.96
N PRO A 129 -10.95 13.17 9.98
CA PRO A 129 -10.65 12.63 11.30
C PRO A 129 -10.58 11.11 11.32
N ASP A 130 -9.89 10.55 12.31
CA ASP A 130 -9.68 9.11 12.45
C ASP A 130 -10.98 8.29 12.38
N ALA A 131 -12.07 8.80 12.94
CA ALA A 131 -13.36 8.14 12.89
C ALA A 131 -13.89 7.98 11.46
N ILE A 132 -13.67 8.96 10.60
CA ILE A 132 -14.04 8.89 9.18
C ILE A 132 -13.13 7.91 8.44
N CYS A 133 -11.83 7.98 8.66
CA CYS A 133 -10.87 7.01 8.10
C CYS A 133 -11.27 5.58 8.46
N LYS A 134 -11.55 5.33 9.73
CA LYS A 134 -11.96 4.02 10.21
C LYS A 134 -13.28 3.54 9.59
N ARG A 135 -14.22 4.44 9.40
CA ARG A 135 -15.49 4.12 8.74
C ARG A 135 -15.29 3.72 7.27
N ILE A 136 -14.45 4.46 6.53
CA ILE A 136 -14.08 4.10 5.14
C ILE A 136 -13.47 2.71 5.11
N GLN A 137 -12.49 2.45 5.97
CA GLN A 137 -11.82 1.16 6.05
C GLN A 137 -12.82 0.04 6.33
N THR A 138 -13.66 0.20 7.33
CA THR A 138 -14.56 -0.86 7.82
C THR A 138 -15.73 -1.11 6.86
N ARG A 139 -16.33 -0.05 6.34
CA ARG A 139 -17.53 -0.14 5.50
C ARG A 139 -17.18 -0.45 4.05
N ASP A 140 -16.18 0.25 3.51
CA ASP A 140 -15.96 0.28 2.07
C ASP A 140 -14.82 -0.64 1.61
N MET A 141 -13.82 -0.88 2.46
CA MET A 141 -12.60 -1.60 2.07
C MET A 141 -12.54 -3.03 2.62
N ILE A 142 -12.69 -3.21 3.91
CA ILE A 142 -12.51 -4.52 4.58
C ILE A 142 -13.40 -5.62 3.99
N PRO A 143 -14.66 -5.37 3.59
CA PRO A 143 -15.47 -6.42 2.97
C PRO A 143 -14.85 -7.08 1.75
N TYR A 144 -14.06 -6.34 0.98
CA TYR A 144 -13.28 -6.87 -0.15
C TYR A 144 -11.92 -7.40 0.26
N LEU A 145 -11.21 -6.66 1.12
CA LEU A 145 -9.83 -7.00 1.51
C LEU A 145 -9.77 -8.32 2.29
N LYS A 146 -10.75 -8.61 3.13
CA LYS A 146 -10.81 -9.87 3.88
C LYS A 146 -10.86 -11.12 2.99
N ASP A 147 -11.38 -10.98 1.77
CA ASP A 147 -11.46 -12.05 0.77
C ASP A 147 -10.25 -12.06 -0.18
N GLY A 148 -9.27 -11.20 0.06
CA GLY A 148 -8.10 -11.05 -0.79
C GLY A 148 -8.36 -10.31 -2.10
N ASN A 149 -9.51 -9.63 -2.23
CA ASN A 149 -9.81 -8.80 -3.38
C ASN A 149 -9.21 -7.40 -3.18
N TRP A 150 -7.89 -7.33 -3.38
CA TRP A 150 -7.09 -6.15 -3.11
C TRP A 150 -7.50 -4.97 -4.00
N ASP A 151 -7.71 -5.22 -5.29
CA ASP A 151 -8.11 -4.19 -6.26
C ASP A 151 -9.43 -3.52 -5.86
N ALA A 152 -10.46 -4.32 -5.64
CA ALA A 152 -11.79 -3.80 -5.31
C ALA A 152 -11.79 -3.05 -3.97
N GLY A 153 -11.10 -3.58 -2.97
CA GLY A 153 -11.00 -2.95 -1.66
C GLY A 153 -10.30 -1.61 -1.69
N MET A 154 -9.17 -1.53 -2.38
CA MET A 154 -8.42 -0.28 -2.49
C MET A 154 -9.14 0.76 -3.33
N VAL A 155 -9.72 0.36 -4.46
CA VAL A 155 -10.52 1.28 -5.30
C VAL A 155 -11.74 1.79 -4.56
N ALA A 156 -12.46 0.93 -3.83
CA ALA A 156 -13.64 1.34 -3.06
C ALA A 156 -13.32 2.39 -1.99
N GLY A 157 -12.17 2.28 -1.35
CA GLY A 157 -11.73 3.25 -0.34
C GLY A 157 -11.41 4.63 -0.88
N MET A 158 -11.14 4.74 -2.19
CA MET A 158 -10.77 6.00 -2.84
C MET A 158 -11.97 6.74 -3.44
N ARG A 159 -13.13 6.13 -3.45
CA ARG A 159 -14.38 6.78 -3.89
C ARG A 159 -14.92 7.67 -2.78
#